data_986808d602480b6606a25d809abc0f00
#
_entry.id   986808d602480b6606a25d809abc0f00
#
_cell.length_a   1.000
_cell.length_b   1.000
_cell.length_c   1.000
_cell.angle_alpha   90.00
_cell.angle_beta   90.00
_cell.angle_gamma   90.00
#
_symmetry.space_group_name_H-M   'P 1'
#
loop_
_entity.id
_entity.type
_entity.pdbx_description
1 polymer ?
#
loop_
_entity_poly.entity_id
_entity_poly.type
_entity_poly.pdbx_seq_one_letter_code
_entity_poly.pdbx_strand_id
1 'polypeptide(L)'
;YGSQPYIVFKHHDIEREHIHIVSLRVNEQGEKINDGFEKRRSKRITDALEQKYGLIPSTPTQEQVLQKASTKETLNESVENRKTKVERLLRAVLAHYKFASLGELNAILAHYHLTAEEVKTEVRGKRYDGLVYLLTDDEGKKESMPIAASELGRGLGHTAITNHIKRSKSALKTDIPKVRRRVLMAMRTSPSSEADLKKSLIQQGLRVVLRRNKVGRLYGITFIDDKEGIALNGSRLGKGYSANVFAQYLQDTGQNPFLDERCYPNSLWKSAEGREKTRDISQKSSHVFPEKSHVSHDNSESDNLIDE
;
A
#
# COMPACT_ATOMS: atom_id res chain seq x y z
N TYR A 1 7.19 29.23 19.38
CA TYR A 1 8.18 30.15 19.95
C TYR A 1 7.54 31.46 20.47
N GLY A 2 6.21 31.62 20.38
CA GLY A 2 5.55 32.87 20.80
C GLY A 2 5.81 34.00 19.83
N SER A 3 5.77 35.24 20.33
CA SER A 3 5.98 36.48 19.57
C SER A 3 7.47 36.75 19.31
N GLN A 4 8.14 35.85 18.61
CA GLN A 4 9.55 36.03 18.30
C GLN A 4 9.75 36.74 16.95
N PRO A 5 10.78 37.61 16.79
CA PRO A 5 11.13 38.11 15.48
C PRO A 5 11.53 36.97 14.55
N TYR A 6 11.10 37.06 13.29
CA TYR A 6 11.47 36.06 12.29
C TYR A 6 11.69 36.72 10.93
N ILE A 7 12.49 36.04 10.11
CA ILE A 7 12.71 36.40 8.71
C ILE A 7 12.31 35.21 7.85
N VAL A 8 11.68 35.49 6.71
CA VAL A 8 11.26 34.46 5.74
C VAL A 8 12.06 34.64 4.46
N PHE A 9 12.70 33.56 4.02
CA PHE A 9 13.42 33.50 2.74
C PHE A 9 12.73 32.51 1.81
N LYS A 10 12.43 32.93 0.58
CA LYS A 10 12.01 32.03 -0.48
C LYS A 10 13.27 31.49 -1.19
N HIS A 11 13.36 30.17 -1.32
CA HIS A 11 14.47 29.48 -1.95
C HIS A 11 14.05 28.84 -3.27
N HIS A 12 15.02 28.77 -4.22
CA HIS A 12 14.87 28.21 -5.56
C HIS A 12 16.00 27.22 -5.90
N ASP A 13 16.62 26.62 -4.89
CA ASP A 13 17.77 25.71 -5.02
C ASP A 13 17.35 24.25 -5.33
N ILE A 14 16.07 23.96 -5.25
CA ILE A 14 15.46 22.67 -5.63
C ILE A 14 14.24 22.91 -6.53
N GLU A 15 13.80 21.88 -7.27
CA GLU A 15 12.65 21.99 -8.19
C GLU A 15 11.33 22.43 -7.51
N ARG A 16 11.23 22.25 -6.20
CA ARG A 16 10.04 22.62 -5.43
C ARG A 16 10.23 23.96 -4.74
N GLU A 17 9.29 24.90 -4.94
CA GLU A 17 9.26 26.14 -4.15
C GLU A 17 9.15 25.84 -2.66
N HIS A 18 10.01 26.46 -1.87
CA HIS A 18 9.98 26.35 -0.43
C HIS A 18 10.48 27.64 0.24
N ILE A 19 10.15 27.77 1.51
CA ILE A 19 10.56 28.91 2.33
C ILE A 19 11.36 28.42 3.54
N HIS A 20 12.31 29.24 3.97
CA HIS A 20 12.99 29.10 5.24
C HIS A 20 12.52 30.18 6.19
N ILE A 21 12.10 29.80 7.38
CA ILE A 21 11.73 30.71 8.46
C ILE A 21 12.86 30.64 9.49
N VAL A 22 13.54 31.74 9.69
CA VAL A 22 14.64 31.86 10.67
C VAL A 22 14.18 32.73 11.82
N SER A 23 14.34 32.24 13.04
CA SER A 23 13.95 32.94 14.26
C SER A 23 14.99 32.75 15.36
N LEU A 24 14.90 33.56 16.41
CA LEU A 24 15.77 33.46 17.59
C LEU A 24 15.26 32.36 18.54
N ARG A 25 16.20 31.69 19.21
CA ARG A 25 15.91 30.69 20.24
C ARG A 25 16.05 31.24 21.67
N VAL A 26 16.04 32.54 21.80
CA VAL A 26 16.07 33.25 23.09
C VAL A 26 14.92 34.24 23.13
N ASN A 27 14.33 34.41 24.30
CA ASN A 27 13.30 35.43 24.53
C ASN A 27 13.94 36.82 24.75
N GLU A 28 13.11 37.83 24.96
CA GLU A 28 13.55 39.22 25.22
C GLU A 28 14.42 39.33 26.48
N GLN A 29 14.29 38.42 27.43
CA GLN A 29 15.04 38.36 28.68
C GLN A 29 16.38 37.60 28.51
N GLY A 30 16.70 37.11 27.31
CA GLY A 30 17.90 36.34 27.03
C GLY A 30 17.82 34.87 27.45
N GLU A 31 16.66 34.41 27.89
CA GLU A 31 16.47 33.00 28.29
C GLU A 31 16.21 32.11 27.10
N LYS A 32 16.71 30.89 27.14
CA LYS A 32 16.53 29.88 26.08
C LYS A 32 15.08 29.43 26.00
N ILE A 33 14.47 29.58 24.81
CA ILE A 33 13.16 29.05 24.53
C ILE A 33 13.20 27.50 24.46
N ASN A 34 12.18 26.85 25.00
CA ASN A 34 12.08 25.39 25.00
C ASN A 34 12.02 24.85 23.57
N ASP A 35 13.11 24.22 23.14
CA ASP A 35 13.26 23.56 21.83
C ASP A 35 13.03 22.02 21.89
N GLY A 36 12.55 21.52 23.01
CA GLY A 36 12.21 20.10 23.19
C GLY A 36 11.23 19.61 22.14
N PHE A 37 11.62 18.51 21.44
CA PHE A 37 10.84 17.91 20.36
C PHE A 37 10.49 18.88 19.20
N GLU A 38 11.31 19.89 18.97
CA GLU A 38 11.11 20.93 17.94
C GLU A 38 10.74 20.33 16.57
N LYS A 39 11.52 19.36 16.07
CA LYS A 39 11.25 18.70 14.78
C LYS A 39 9.85 18.05 14.74
N ARG A 40 9.44 17.42 15.84
CA ARG A 40 8.12 16.77 15.93
C ARG A 40 6.98 17.78 15.96
N ARG A 41 7.18 18.88 16.70
CA ARG A 41 6.18 19.99 16.77
C ARG A 41 6.06 20.68 15.42
N SER A 42 7.19 21.03 14.79
CA SER A 42 7.25 21.64 13.46
C SER A 42 6.54 20.75 12.43
N LYS A 43 6.86 19.46 12.37
CA LYS A 43 6.23 18.52 11.43
C LYS A 43 4.70 18.48 11.60
N ARG A 44 4.20 18.47 12.84
CA ARG A 44 2.76 18.46 13.08
C ARG A 44 2.08 19.75 12.60
N ILE A 45 2.75 20.90 12.76
CA ILE A 45 2.23 22.20 12.30
C ILE A 45 2.24 22.26 10.77
N THR A 46 3.33 21.85 10.12
CA THR A 46 3.42 21.85 8.65
C THR A 46 2.41 20.91 8.03
N ASP A 47 2.20 19.70 8.58
CA ASP A 47 1.19 18.76 8.11
C ASP A 47 -0.23 19.35 8.21
N ALA A 48 -0.54 20.04 9.31
CA ALA A 48 -1.83 20.69 9.48
C ALA A 48 -2.03 21.86 8.49
N LEU A 49 -0.98 22.63 8.19
CA LEU A 49 -1.02 23.71 7.21
C LEU A 49 -1.15 23.16 5.78
N GLU A 50 -0.39 22.12 5.43
CA GLU A 50 -0.48 21.43 4.14
C GLU A 50 -1.92 20.95 3.88
N GLN A 51 -2.54 20.32 4.89
CA GLN A 51 -3.93 19.86 4.80
C GLN A 51 -4.93 21.02 4.70
N LYS A 52 -4.78 22.06 5.55
CA LYS A 52 -5.70 23.21 5.61
C LYS A 52 -5.74 24.00 4.29
N TYR A 53 -4.59 24.14 3.64
CA TYR A 53 -4.44 24.96 2.43
C TYR A 53 -4.33 24.13 1.14
N GLY A 54 -4.49 22.80 1.21
CA GLY A 54 -4.39 21.92 0.04
C GLY A 54 -3.00 21.94 -0.62
N LEU A 55 -1.93 22.15 0.17
CA LEU A 55 -0.57 22.22 -0.33
C LEU A 55 -0.04 20.81 -0.63
N ILE A 56 0.94 20.74 -1.53
CA ILE A 56 1.64 19.47 -1.81
C ILE A 56 2.42 19.05 -0.56
N PRO A 57 2.15 17.86 0.02
CA PRO A 57 2.82 17.42 1.23
C PRO A 57 4.35 17.42 1.11
N SER A 58 5.04 17.95 2.09
CA SER A 58 6.50 17.95 2.15
C SER A 58 7.08 16.54 2.29
N THR A 59 6.33 15.65 2.91
CA THR A 59 6.66 14.22 3.00
C THR A 59 5.71 13.46 2.08
N PRO A 60 6.22 12.70 1.11
CA PRO A 60 5.36 11.94 0.23
C PRO A 60 4.51 10.95 1.04
N THR A 61 3.25 10.80 0.66
CA THR A 61 2.37 9.78 1.23
C THR A 61 2.90 8.39 0.90
N GLN A 62 2.45 7.38 1.65
CA GLN A 62 2.82 5.98 1.36
C GLN A 62 2.47 5.59 -0.07
N GLU A 63 1.30 6.00 -0.57
CA GLU A 63 0.86 5.77 -1.94
C GLU A 63 1.79 6.43 -2.97
N GLN A 64 2.18 7.68 -2.74
CA GLN A 64 3.14 8.38 -3.62
C GLN A 64 4.52 7.73 -3.62
N VAL A 65 4.97 7.21 -2.47
CA VAL A 65 6.23 6.44 -2.40
C VAL A 65 6.12 5.16 -3.21
N LEU A 66 5.01 4.42 -3.06
CA LEU A 66 4.78 3.18 -3.80
C LEU A 66 4.65 3.42 -5.31
N GLN A 67 3.94 4.47 -5.73
CA GLN A 67 3.81 4.83 -7.15
C GLN A 67 5.15 5.21 -7.78
N LYS A 68 5.94 6.07 -7.12
CA LYS A 68 7.26 6.49 -7.62
C LYS A 68 8.28 5.35 -7.63
N ALA A 69 8.21 4.42 -6.69
CA ALA A 69 9.15 3.32 -6.59
C ALA A 69 8.94 2.23 -7.67
N SER A 70 7.81 2.24 -8.37
CA SER A 70 7.54 1.28 -9.45
C SER A 70 8.35 1.53 -10.73
N THR A 71 9.10 2.63 -10.83
CA THR A 71 9.98 2.92 -11.96
C THR A 71 11.42 2.53 -11.62
N LYS A 72 12.05 1.69 -12.45
CA LYS A 72 13.42 1.15 -12.31
C LYS A 72 14.50 2.24 -12.19
N GLU A 73 14.27 3.39 -12.80
CA GLU A 73 15.19 4.55 -12.80
C GLU A 73 15.46 5.10 -11.40
N THR A 74 14.52 4.91 -10.46
CA THR A 74 14.64 5.43 -9.10
C THR A 74 15.67 4.72 -8.22
N LEU A 75 16.14 3.54 -8.59
CA LEU A 75 17.06 2.74 -7.78
C LEU A 75 18.52 2.75 -8.30
N ASN A 76 18.78 3.35 -9.47
CA ASN A 76 20.11 3.38 -10.12
C ASN A 76 21.04 4.54 -9.68
N GLU A 77 20.78 5.14 -8.54
CA GLU A 77 21.60 6.25 -8.00
C GLU A 77 22.75 5.77 -7.08
N SER A 78 23.47 6.75 -6.51
CA SER A 78 24.57 6.49 -5.56
C SER A 78 24.14 5.55 -4.42
N VAL A 79 25.08 4.75 -3.89
CA VAL A 79 24.84 3.72 -2.87
C VAL A 79 24.08 4.25 -1.65
N GLU A 80 24.34 5.48 -1.24
CA GLU A 80 23.75 6.10 -0.06
C GLU A 80 22.30 6.53 -0.29
N ASN A 81 22.00 7.10 -1.45
CA ASN A 81 20.65 7.42 -1.89
C ASN A 81 19.81 6.15 -2.09
N ARG A 82 20.41 5.06 -2.56
CA ARG A 82 19.80 3.76 -2.74
C ARG A 82 19.29 3.17 -1.42
N LYS A 83 20.13 3.16 -0.37
CA LYS A 83 19.73 2.67 0.96
C LYS A 83 18.52 3.43 1.51
N THR A 84 18.56 4.75 1.42
CA THR A 84 17.44 5.61 1.87
C THR A 84 16.15 5.36 1.09
N LYS A 85 16.25 5.15 -0.22
CA LYS A 85 15.08 4.84 -1.07
C LYS A 85 14.51 3.47 -0.74
N VAL A 86 15.36 2.45 -0.60
CA VAL A 86 14.97 1.08 -0.21
C VAL A 86 14.32 1.10 1.17
N GLU A 87 14.91 1.79 2.16
CA GLU A 87 14.31 1.94 3.48
C GLU A 87 12.90 2.54 3.42
N ARG A 88 12.75 3.64 2.70
CA ARG A 88 11.47 4.35 2.55
C ARG A 88 10.42 3.46 1.88
N LEU A 89 10.80 2.76 0.82
CA LEU A 89 9.93 1.81 0.14
C LEU A 89 9.49 0.66 1.06
N LEU A 90 10.42 0.03 1.77
CA LEU A 90 10.11 -1.05 2.69
C LEU A 90 9.17 -0.61 3.80
N ARG A 91 9.37 0.58 4.36
CA ARG A 91 8.46 1.16 5.36
C ARG A 91 7.06 1.38 4.80
N ALA A 92 6.94 1.88 3.56
CA ALA A 92 5.66 2.05 2.88
C ALA A 92 4.97 0.71 2.61
N VAL A 93 5.72 -0.30 2.16
CA VAL A 93 5.21 -1.67 1.96
C VAL A 93 4.69 -2.26 3.27
N LEU A 94 5.47 -2.18 4.36
CA LEU A 94 5.06 -2.71 5.67
C LEU A 94 3.87 -1.96 6.28
N ALA A 95 3.71 -0.69 5.97
CA ALA A 95 2.58 0.09 6.47
C ALA A 95 1.29 -0.17 5.67
N HIS A 96 1.41 -0.47 4.36
CA HIS A 96 0.26 -0.65 3.49
C HIS A 96 -0.18 -2.12 3.38
N TYR A 97 0.76 -3.07 3.23
CA TYR A 97 0.43 -4.44 2.90
C TYR A 97 0.37 -5.37 4.12
N LYS A 98 -0.64 -6.24 4.11
CA LYS A 98 -0.78 -7.42 4.97
C LYS A 98 -0.32 -8.65 4.19
N PHE A 99 0.61 -9.40 4.76
CA PHE A 99 1.12 -10.65 4.20
C PHE A 99 1.48 -11.62 5.33
N ALA A 100 1.52 -12.90 5.06
CA ALA A 100 1.67 -13.93 6.08
C ALA A 100 2.85 -14.90 5.81
N SER A 101 3.74 -14.54 4.89
CA SER A 101 5.00 -15.26 4.61
C SER A 101 6.01 -14.35 3.92
N LEU A 102 7.30 -14.70 4.00
CA LEU A 102 8.35 -14.00 3.24
C LEU A 102 8.13 -14.13 1.73
N GLY A 103 7.58 -15.25 1.26
CA GLY A 103 7.24 -15.43 -0.15
C GLY A 103 6.15 -14.49 -0.65
N GLU A 104 5.17 -14.14 0.20
CA GLU A 104 4.17 -13.11 -0.11
C GLU A 104 4.77 -11.71 -0.10
N LEU A 105 5.66 -11.39 0.85
CA LEU A 105 6.43 -10.15 0.84
C LEU A 105 7.25 -10.03 -0.45
N ASN A 106 7.99 -11.08 -0.84
CA ASN A 106 8.78 -11.07 -2.06
C ASN A 106 7.93 -10.90 -3.33
N ALA A 107 6.69 -11.40 -3.33
CA ALA A 107 5.77 -11.13 -4.43
C ALA A 107 5.37 -9.65 -4.53
N ILE A 108 5.22 -8.96 -3.39
CA ILE A 108 5.01 -7.50 -3.36
C ILE A 108 6.26 -6.79 -3.85
N LEU A 109 7.43 -7.13 -3.28
CA LEU A 109 8.71 -6.50 -3.55
C LEU A 109 9.18 -6.67 -5.00
N ALA A 110 8.83 -7.76 -5.66
CA ALA A 110 9.16 -8.01 -7.07
C ALA A 110 8.64 -6.90 -8.01
N HIS A 111 7.52 -6.26 -7.67
CA HIS A 111 7.01 -5.10 -8.41
C HIS A 111 7.93 -3.88 -8.34
N TYR A 112 8.75 -3.82 -7.32
CA TYR A 112 9.69 -2.74 -7.04
C TYR A 112 11.13 -3.16 -7.29
N HIS A 113 11.35 -4.23 -8.05
CA HIS A 113 12.67 -4.79 -8.35
C HIS A 113 13.50 -5.09 -7.09
N LEU A 114 12.85 -5.57 -6.04
CA LEU A 114 13.47 -5.96 -4.78
C LEU A 114 13.10 -7.39 -4.39
N THR A 115 14.01 -8.02 -3.67
CA THR A 115 13.75 -9.30 -2.98
C THR A 115 14.37 -9.28 -1.58
N ALA A 116 13.77 -10.03 -0.66
CA ALA A 116 14.26 -10.20 0.71
C ALA A 116 14.67 -11.66 0.92
N GLU A 117 15.83 -11.89 1.52
CA GLU A 117 16.35 -13.23 1.80
C GLU A 117 16.74 -13.36 3.28
N GLU A 118 16.41 -14.53 3.84
CA GLU A 118 16.87 -14.90 5.17
C GLU A 118 18.32 -15.37 5.09
N VAL A 119 19.15 -14.81 5.97
CA VAL A 119 20.55 -15.20 6.14
C VAL A 119 20.73 -15.76 7.52
N LYS A 120 21.17 -17.00 7.60
CA LYS A 120 21.54 -17.66 8.84
C LYS A 120 23.05 -17.61 9.00
N THR A 121 23.52 -16.89 9.98
CA THR A 121 24.94 -16.73 10.28
C THR A 121 25.22 -17.25 11.69
N GLU A 122 26.38 -17.86 11.88
CA GLU A 122 26.87 -18.24 13.18
C GLU A 122 28.14 -17.43 13.49
N VAL A 123 28.08 -16.65 14.59
CA VAL A 123 29.21 -15.84 15.05
C VAL A 123 29.53 -16.24 16.49
N ARG A 124 30.75 -16.74 16.73
CA ARG A 124 31.21 -17.19 18.04
C ARG A 124 30.27 -18.21 18.71
N GLY A 125 29.78 -19.21 17.95
CA GLY A 125 28.89 -20.25 18.45
C GLY A 125 27.43 -19.80 18.68
N LYS A 126 27.10 -18.54 18.37
CA LYS A 126 25.73 -18.01 18.48
C LYS A 126 25.12 -17.85 17.11
N ARG A 127 23.93 -18.43 16.90
CA ARG A 127 23.17 -18.31 15.65
C ARG A 127 22.42 -17.00 15.60
N TYR A 128 22.50 -16.34 14.43
CA TYR A 128 21.77 -15.11 14.13
C TYR A 128 20.93 -15.31 12.88
N ASP A 129 19.64 -15.04 13.00
CA ASP A 129 18.74 -14.97 11.87
C ASP A 129 18.69 -13.51 11.36
N GLY A 130 19.30 -13.28 10.21
CA GLY A 130 19.35 -11.98 9.55
C GLY A 130 18.39 -11.92 8.38
N LEU A 131 18.17 -10.71 7.87
CA LEU A 131 17.47 -10.45 6.61
C LEU A 131 18.32 -9.52 5.76
N VAL A 132 18.43 -9.82 4.48
CA VAL A 132 19.09 -8.97 3.49
C VAL A 132 18.11 -8.65 2.37
N TYR A 133 18.28 -7.47 1.77
CA TYR A 133 17.51 -7.02 0.63
C TYR A 133 18.43 -6.86 -0.59
N LEU A 134 17.95 -7.32 -1.75
CA LEU A 134 18.71 -7.28 -3.00
C LEU A 134 17.85 -6.62 -4.08
N LEU A 135 18.50 -5.87 -4.96
CA LEU A 135 17.88 -5.43 -6.20
C LEU A 135 17.81 -6.58 -7.19
N THR A 136 16.75 -6.60 -7.98
CA THR A 136 16.54 -7.58 -9.04
C THR A 136 16.26 -6.88 -10.36
N ASP A 137 16.59 -7.55 -11.47
CA ASP A 137 16.15 -7.17 -12.81
C ASP A 137 14.67 -7.50 -13.03
N ASP A 138 14.19 -7.27 -14.26
CA ASP A 138 12.81 -7.54 -14.68
C ASP A 138 12.47 -9.04 -14.65
N GLU A 139 13.47 -9.90 -14.81
CA GLU A 139 13.38 -11.37 -14.74
C GLU A 139 13.48 -11.89 -13.29
N GLY A 140 13.73 -11.01 -12.30
CA GLY A 140 13.91 -11.39 -10.90
C GLY A 140 15.30 -11.91 -10.55
N LYS A 141 16.29 -11.75 -11.43
CA LYS A 141 17.68 -12.10 -11.19
C LYS A 141 18.34 -10.99 -10.33
N LYS A 142 19.19 -11.40 -9.41
CA LYS A 142 19.87 -10.48 -8.49
C LYS A 142 20.92 -9.65 -9.22
N GLU A 143 20.82 -8.34 -9.13
CA GLU A 143 21.75 -7.37 -9.77
C GLU A 143 22.67 -6.64 -8.79
N SER A 144 22.43 -6.70 -7.48
CA SER A 144 23.17 -5.89 -6.51
C SER A 144 23.84 -6.69 -5.41
N MET A 145 24.80 -6.07 -4.73
CA MET A 145 25.26 -6.54 -3.44
C MET A 145 24.12 -6.50 -2.41
N PRO A 146 24.02 -7.50 -1.53
CA PRO A 146 23.01 -7.52 -0.49
C PRO A 146 23.14 -6.31 0.44
N ILE A 147 22.01 -5.69 0.75
CA ILE A 147 21.92 -4.64 1.79
C ILE A 147 21.40 -5.30 3.05
N ALA A 148 22.19 -5.31 4.12
CA ALA A 148 21.74 -5.87 5.37
C ALA A 148 20.58 -5.03 5.97
N ALA A 149 19.57 -5.69 6.52
CA ALA A 149 18.45 -5.00 7.13
C ALA A 149 18.86 -4.05 8.28
N SER A 150 19.97 -4.35 8.96
CA SER A 150 20.57 -3.49 9.98
C SER A 150 21.08 -2.17 9.44
N GLU A 151 21.44 -2.10 8.16
CA GLU A 151 21.91 -0.88 7.49
C GLU A 151 20.76 0.03 7.04
N LEU A 152 19.54 -0.53 6.93
CA LEU A 152 18.34 0.19 6.50
C LEU A 152 17.53 0.77 7.69
N GLY A 153 18.02 0.61 8.92
CA GLY A 153 17.38 1.17 10.10
C GLY A 153 16.46 0.18 10.84
N ARG A 154 15.92 0.66 11.97
CA ARG A 154 15.12 -0.17 12.89
C ARG A 154 13.78 -0.57 12.26
N GLY A 155 13.34 -1.79 12.54
CA GLY A 155 12.00 -2.27 12.14
C GLY A 155 11.93 -2.96 10.77
N LEU A 156 13.06 -3.18 10.09
CA LEU A 156 13.12 -3.86 8.79
C LEU A 156 13.84 -5.22 8.84
N GLY A 157 14.35 -5.62 10.02
CA GLY A 157 15.04 -6.88 10.22
C GLY A 157 14.09 -8.07 10.38
N HIS A 158 14.69 -9.27 10.44
CA HIS A 158 13.99 -10.56 10.54
C HIS A 158 12.90 -10.59 11.61
N THR A 159 13.19 -10.16 12.84
CA THR A 159 12.22 -10.13 13.95
C THR A 159 11.02 -9.23 13.65
N ALA A 160 11.25 -8.06 13.05
CA ALA A 160 10.19 -7.12 12.71
C ALA A 160 9.26 -7.69 11.63
N ILE A 161 9.82 -8.28 10.57
CA ILE A 161 9.07 -8.93 9.49
C ILE A 161 8.28 -10.12 10.05
N THR A 162 8.88 -10.96 10.90
CA THR A 162 8.21 -12.08 11.55
C THR A 162 7.02 -11.62 12.41
N ASN A 163 7.19 -10.53 13.16
CA ASN A 163 6.11 -9.94 13.96
C ASN A 163 5.00 -9.34 13.08
N HIS A 164 5.35 -8.72 11.95
CA HIS A 164 4.38 -8.24 10.97
C HIS A 164 3.57 -9.40 10.39
N ILE A 165 4.23 -10.49 9.97
CA ILE A 165 3.61 -11.73 9.50
C ILE A 165 2.63 -12.30 10.53
N LYS A 166 3.04 -12.39 11.80
CA LYS A 166 2.17 -12.90 12.88
C LYS A 166 0.89 -12.07 13.03
N ARG A 167 1.01 -10.75 13.04
CA ARG A 167 -0.13 -9.82 13.15
C ARG A 167 -1.04 -9.90 11.93
N SER A 168 -0.48 -9.93 10.73
CA SER A 168 -1.22 -10.00 9.49
C SER A 168 -2.02 -11.28 9.30
N LYS A 169 -1.53 -12.43 9.83
CA LYS A 169 -2.19 -13.74 9.68
C LYS A 169 -3.64 -13.76 10.17
N SER A 170 -3.95 -13.10 11.27
CA SER A 170 -5.31 -13.04 11.81
C SER A 170 -6.20 -12.12 10.96
N ALA A 171 -5.69 -10.94 10.57
CA ALA A 171 -6.42 -9.98 9.75
C ALA A 171 -6.75 -10.53 8.36
N LEU A 172 -5.82 -11.27 7.75
CA LEU A 172 -6.02 -11.85 6.41
C LEU A 172 -7.11 -12.93 6.35
N LYS A 173 -7.51 -13.54 7.48
CA LYS A 173 -8.58 -14.55 7.50
C LYS A 173 -9.91 -14.03 6.94
N THR A 174 -10.24 -12.78 7.20
CA THR A 174 -11.47 -12.14 6.71
C THR A 174 -11.37 -11.73 5.24
N ASP A 175 -10.16 -11.60 4.70
CA ASP A 175 -9.93 -11.18 3.33
C ASP A 175 -9.85 -12.37 2.34
N ILE A 176 -9.51 -13.57 2.84
CA ILE A 176 -9.42 -14.78 2.02
C ILE A 176 -10.68 -15.04 1.17
N PRO A 177 -11.93 -15.00 1.72
CA PRO A 177 -13.13 -15.25 0.92
C PRO A 177 -13.33 -14.19 -0.18
N LYS A 178 -12.99 -12.93 0.08
CA LYS A 178 -13.10 -11.83 -0.89
C LYS A 178 -12.16 -12.05 -2.07
N VAL A 179 -10.88 -12.32 -1.79
CA VAL A 179 -9.87 -12.58 -2.83
C VAL A 179 -10.21 -13.85 -3.61
N ARG A 180 -10.60 -14.93 -2.91
CA ARG A 180 -11.04 -16.17 -3.55
C ARG A 180 -12.15 -15.93 -4.57
N ARG A 181 -13.20 -15.17 -4.20
CA ARG A 181 -14.31 -14.84 -5.10
C ARG A 181 -13.81 -14.11 -6.34
N ARG A 182 -12.94 -13.11 -6.20
CA ARG A 182 -12.39 -12.33 -7.32
C ARG A 182 -11.53 -13.19 -8.25
N VAL A 183 -10.73 -14.11 -7.68
CA VAL A 183 -9.97 -15.09 -8.49
C VAL A 183 -10.92 -15.99 -9.28
N LEU A 184 -11.97 -16.52 -8.65
CA LEU A 184 -12.97 -17.32 -9.35
C LEU A 184 -13.66 -16.53 -10.48
N MET A 185 -14.03 -15.28 -10.24
CA MET A 185 -14.61 -14.41 -11.28
C MET A 185 -13.66 -14.23 -12.46
N ALA A 186 -12.37 -14.01 -12.21
CA ALA A 186 -11.37 -13.96 -13.28
C ALA A 186 -11.26 -15.28 -14.06
N MET A 187 -11.32 -16.42 -13.38
CA MET A 187 -11.21 -17.75 -14.01
C MET A 187 -12.45 -18.14 -14.83
N ARG A 188 -13.59 -17.50 -14.61
CA ARG A 188 -14.81 -17.72 -15.45
C ARG A 188 -14.63 -17.31 -16.91
N THR A 189 -13.70 -16.38 -17.19
CA THR A 189 -13.38 -15.98 -18.57
C THR A 189 -12.54 -17.03 -19.31
N SER A 190 -12.20 -18.13 -18.63
CA SER A 190 -11.36 -19.22 -19.14
C SER A 190 -10.09 -18.73 -19.84
N PRO A 191 -9.21 -17.98 -19.13
CA PRO A 191 -8.00 -17.42 -19.71
C PRO A 191 -7.10 -18.55 -20.24
N SER A 192 -6.68 -18.45 -21.51
CA SER A 192 -5.92 -19.51 -22.21
C SER A 192 -4.40 -19.39 -22.06
N SER A 193 -3.92 -18.24 -21.57
CA SER A 193 -2.50 -17.95 -21.40
C SER A 193 -2.21 -17.24 -20.09
N GLU A 194 -0.93 -17.16 -19.69
CA GLU A 194 -0.53 -16.34 -18.54
C GLU A 194 -0.86 -14.87 -18.72
N ALA A 195 -0.77 -14.36 -19.95
CA ALA A 195 -1.12 -12.97 -20.26
C ALA A 195 -2.63 -12.73 -20.05
N ASP A 196 -3.47 -13.66 -20.53
CA ASP A 196 -4.92 -13.59 -20.34
C ASP A 196 -5.30 -13.72 -18.86
N LEU A 197 -4.65 -14.64 -18.13
CA LEU A 197 -4.82 -14.80 -16.69
C LEU A 197 -4.50 -13.49 -15.95
N LYS A 198 -3.37 -12.88 -16.24
CA LYS A 198 -2.98 -11.59 -15.65
C LYS A 198 -4.00 -10.51 -15.99
N LYS A 199 -4.44 -10.42 -17.23
CA LYS A 199 -5.44 -9.44 -17.69
C LYS A 199 -6.79 -9.63 -16.98
N SER A 200 -7.29 -10.87 -16.90
CA SER A 200 -8.55 -11.19 -16.22
C SER A 200 -8.50 -10.88 -14.72
N LEU A 201 -7.37 -11.17 -14.07
CA LEU A 201 -7.18 -10.84 -12.66
C LEU A 201 -7.08 -9.33 -12.42
N ILE A 202 -6.41 -8.58 -13.29
CA ILE A 202 -6.34 -7.11 -13.22
C ILE A 202 -7.75 -6.50 -13.35
N GLN A 203 -8.62 -7.02 -14.22
CA GLN A 203 -10.02 -6.58 -14.32
C GLN A 203 -10.80 -6.81 -13.03
N GLN A 204 -10.41 -7.80 -12.23
CA GLN A 204 -10.94 -8.02 -10.88
C GLN A 204 -10.18 -7.24 -9.79
N GLY A 205 -9.26 -6.33 -10.17
CA GLY A 205 -8.43 -5.54 -9.26
C GLY A 205 -7.40 -6.37 -8.50
N LEU A 206 -6.95 -7.49 -9.07
CA LEU A 206 -5.91 -8.34 -8.50
C LEU A 206 -4.71 -8.40 -9.43
N ARG A 207 -3.54 -8.12 -8.91
CA ARG A 207 -2.28 -8.41 -9.56
C ARG A 207 -1.82 -9.81 -9.18
N VAL A 208 -1.21 -10.55 -10.09
CA VAL A 208 -0.70 -11.90 -9.83
C VAL A 208 0.79 -11.99 -10.09
N VAL A 209 1.49 -12.69 -9.19
CA VAL A 209 2.92 -13.01 -9.34
C VAL A 209 3.06 -14.53 -9.42
N LEU A 210 3.62 -14.98 -10.54
CA LEU A 210 3.91 -16.39 -10.85
C LEU A 210 5.39 -16.62 -10.61
N ARG A 211 5.72 -17.60 -9.75
CA ARG A 211 7.10 -17.93 -9.43
C ARG A 211 7.48 -19.29 -10.05
N ARG A 212 8.52 -19.26 -10.87
CA ARG A 212 9.06 -20.46 -11.54
C ARG A 212 10.43 -20.83 -10.96
N ASN A 213 10.73 -22.12 -10.96
CA ASN A 213 12.07 -22.60 -10.64
C ASN A 213 12.98 -22.51 -11.86
N LYS A 214 14.26 -22.87 -11.71
CA LYS A 214 15.27 -22.87 -12.79
C LYS A 214 14.91 -23.75 -14.00
N VAL A 215 14.01 -24.72 -13.81
CA VAL A 215 13.53 -25.65 -14.86
C VAL A 215 12.22 -25.12 -15.49
N GLY A 216 11.80 -23.90 -15.18
CA GLY A 216 10.57 -23.29 -15.71
C GLY A 216 9.27 -23.74 -15.04
N ARG A 217 9.31 -24.68 -14.08
CA ARG A 217 8.11 -25.18 -13.39
C ARG A 217 7.53 -24.09 -12.47
N LEU A 218 6.24 -23.83 -12.61
CA LEU A 218 5.47 -22.95 -11.71
C LEU A 218 5.34 -23.62 -10.33
N TYR A 219 5.95 -23.04 -9.31
CA TYR A 219 5.90 -23.55 -7.93
C TYR A 219 5.17 -22.61 -6.97
N GLY A 220 4.92 -21.36 -7.36
CA GLY A 220 4.26 -20.38 -6.51
C GLY A 220 3.36 -19.45 -7.33
N ILE A 221 2.19 -19.17 -6.77
CA ILE A 221 1.27 -18.15 -7.27
C ILE A 221 0.84 -17.28 -6.10
N THR A 222 0.91 -15.97 -6.26
CA THR A 222 0.52 -14.99 -5.23
C THR A 222 -0.40 -13.96 -5.85
N PHE A 223 -1.55 -13.77 -5.23
CA PHE A 223 -2.54 -12.75 -5.60
C PHE A 223 -2.36 -11.53 -4.72
N ILE A 224 -2.31 -10.35 -5.32
CA ILE A 224 -2.06 -9.09 -4.63
C ILE A 224 -3.20 -8.12 -4.97
N ASP A 225 -3.82 -7.61 -3.94
CA ASP A 225 -4.77 -6.51 -4.00
C ASP A 225 -4.04 -5.23 -3.56
N ASP A 226 -3.60 -4.43 -4.51
CA ASP A 226 -2.83 -3.23 -4.23
C ASP A 226 -3.68 -2.14 -3.56
N LYS A 227 -5.01 -2.14 -3.79
CA LYS A 227 -5.95 -1.18 -3.18
C LYS A 227 -6.18 -1.47 -1.69
N GLU A 228 -6.44 -2.74 -1.36
CA GLU A 228 -6.71 -3.16 0.03
C GLU A 228 -5.42 -3.51 0.80
N GLY A 229 -4.27 -3.48 0.12
CA GLY A 229 -2.98 -3.82 0.69
C GLY A 229 -2.92 -5.29 1.16
N ILE A 230 -3.30 -6.25 0.30
CA ILE A 230 -3.38 -7.67 0.65
C ILE A 230 -2.52 -8.48 -0.31
N ALA A 231 -1.68 -9.36 0.23
CA ALA A 231 -0.98 -10.37 -0.56
C ALA A 231 -1.23 -11.77 0.00
N LEU A 232 -1.70 -12.67 -0.84
CA LEU A 232 -2.06 -14.04 -0.47
C LEU A 232 -1.52 -15.05 -1.49
N ASN A 233 -0.76 -16.03 -1.01
CA ASN A 233 -0.40 -17.19 -1.82
C ASN A 233 -1.67 -17.99 -2.17
N GLY A 234 -1.71 -18.57 -3.37
CA GLY A 234 -2.84 -19.37 -3.84
C GLY A 234 -3.19 -20.51 -2.89
N SER A 235 -2.21 -21.16 -2.28
CA SER A 235 -2.44 -22.23 -1.28
C SER A 235 -3.23 -21.77 -0.05
N ARG A 236 -3.21 -20.47 0.29
CA ARG A 236 -4.03 -19.89 1.37
C ARG A 236 -5.49 -19.72 0.98
N LEU A 237 -5.76 -19.56 -0.31
CA LEU A 237 -7.12 -19.51 -0.83
C LEU A 237 -7.77 -20.90 -0.83
N GLY A 238 -6.97 -21.97 -0.73
CA GLY A 238 -7.42 -23.37 -0.71
C GLY A 238 -6.59 -24.22 -1.66
N LYS A 239 -6.72 -25.56 -1.53
CA LYS A 239 -5.96 -26.52 -2.35
C LYS A 239 -6.19 -26.33 -3.87
N GLY A 240 -7.40 -26.00 -4.27
CA GLY A 240 -7.78 -25.73 -5.66
C GLY A 240 -7.18 -24.46 -6.26
N TYR A 241 -6.54 -23.60 -5.44
CA TYR A 241 -5.88 -22.36 -5.89
C TYR A 241 -4.35 -22.45 -5.84
N SER A 242 -3.81 -23.66 -5.67
CA SER A 242 -2.36 -23.88 -5.62
C SER A 242 -1.71 -23.63 -6.97
N ALA A 243 -0.41 -23.33 -6.96
CA ALA A 243 0.38 -23.14 -8.20
C ALA A 243 0.30 -24.34 -9.14
N ASN A 244 0.22 -25.57 -8.61
CA ASN A 244 0.10 -26.78 -9.45
C ASN A 244 -1.22 -26.81 -10.24
N VAL A 245 -2.34 -26.38 -9.65
CA VAL A 245 -3.64 -26.33 -10.35
C VAL A 245 -3.58 -25.32 -11.50
N PHE A 246 -3.01 -24.15 -11.28
CA PHE A 246 -2.81 -23.15 -12.34
C PHE A 246 -1.81 -23.60 -13.38
N ALA A 247 -0.72 -24.30 -12.99
CA ALA A 247 0.26 -24.84 -13.92
C ALA A 247 -0.39 -25.87 -14.85
N GLN A 248 -1.17 -26.78 -14.29
CA GLN A 248 -1.90 -27.80 -15.07
C GLN A 248 -2.93 -27.15 -15.99
N TYR A 249 -3.70 -26.19 -15.49
CA TYR A 249 -4.69 -25.46 -16.28
C TYR A 249 -4.08 -24.71 -17.47
N LEU A 250 -2.93 -24.05 -17.27
CA LEU A 250 -2.25 -23.30 -18.33
C LEU A 250 -1.53 -24.19 -19.36
N GLN A 251 -1.25 -25.47 -19.02
CA GLN A 251 -0.68 -26.47 -19.94
C GLN A 251 -1.75 -27.21 -20.73
N ASP A 252 -2.89 -27.51 -20.05
CA ASP A 252 -4.02 -28.24 -20.62
C ASP A 252 -5.26 -27.33 -20.62
N THR A 253 -5.42 -26.58 -21.71
CA THR A 253 -6.53 -25.61 -21.87
C THR A 253 -7.90 -26.28 -22.10
N GLY A 254 -7.99 -27.62 -22.10
CA GLY A 254 -9.22 -28.36 -22.43
C GLY A 254 -10.28 -28.33 -21.34
N GLN A 255 -9.93 -28.23 -20.07
CA GLN A 255 -10.88 -28.17 -18.95
C GLN A 255 -10.48 -27.12 -17.94
N ASN A 256 -11.38 -26.17 -17.70
CA ASN A 256 -11.21 -25.18 -16.64
C ASN A 256 -11.71 -25.76 -15.30
N PRO A 257 -10.81 -26.15 -14.38
CA PRO A 257 -11.21 -26.77 -13.11
C PRO A 257 -12.01 -25.84 -12.22
N PHE A 258 -11.93 -24.51 -12.44
CA PHE A 258 -12.64 -23.51 -11.66
C PHE A 258 -14.11 -23.38 -12.05
N LEU A 259 -14.57 -24.05 -13.12
CA LEU A 259 -15.97 -24.13 -13.51
C LEU A 259 -16.66 -25.36 -12.93
N ASP A 260 -15.95 -26.30 -12.29
CA ASP A 260 -16.56 -27.47 -11.65
C ASP A 260 -17.33 -27.07 -10.39
N GLU A 261 -18.65 -27.19 -10.44
CA GLU A 261 -19.57 -26.82 -9.34
C GLU A 261 -19.33 -27.65 -8.06
N ARG A 262 -18.73 -28.83 -8.16
CA ARG A 262 -18.41 -29.66 -6.99
C ARG A 262 -17.25 -29.06 -6.18
N CYS A 263 -16.30 -28.41 -6.87
CA CYS A 263 -15.15 -27.74 -6.26
C CYS A 263 -15.45 -26.29 -5.91
N TYR A 264 -16.34 -25.64 -6.67
CA TYR A 264 -16.68 -24.23 -6.59
C TYR A 264 -18.19 -24.00 -6.69
N PRO A 265 -18.94 -24.26 -5.62
CA PRO A 265 -20.42 -24.26 -5.66
C PRO A 265 -20.99 -22.90 -6.07
N ASN A 266 -22.06 -22.96 -6.87
CA ASN A 266 -22.79 -21.79 -7.40
C ASN A 266 -23.30 -20.82 -6.32
N SER A 267 -23.42 -21.25 -5.07
CA SER A 267 -23.80 -20.40 -3.94
C SER A 267 -22.81 -19.25 -3.69
N LEU A 268 -21.54 -19.40 -4.09
CA LEU A 268 -20.52 -18.32 -4.03
C LEU A 268 -20.79 -17.20 -5.04
N TRP A 269 -21.62 -17.44 -6.07
CA TRP A 269 -21.95 -16.51 -7.15
C TRP A 269 -23.25 -15.74 -6.89
N LYS A 270 -24.29 -16.43 -6.43
CA LYS A 270 -25.64 -15.86 -6.25
C LYS A 270 -25.70 -14.69 -5.26
N SER A 271 -24.79 -14.63 -4.30
CA SER A 271 -24.72 -13.51 -3.36
C SER A 271 -24.14 -12.21 -3.96
N ALA A 272 -23.56 -12.25 -5.18
CA ALA A 272 -22.99 -11.07 -5.84
C ALA A 272 -24.00 -10.36 -6.75
N GLU A 273 -24.82 -11.11 -7.49
CA GLU A 273 -25.84 -10.55 -8.39
C GLU A 273 -26.98 -9.85 -7.66
N GLY A 274 -27.29 -10.28 -6.43
CA GLY A 274 -28.33 -9.66 -5.60
C GLY A 274 -27.94 -8.29 -5.03
N ARG A 275 -26.65 -7.96 -4.92
CA ARG A 275 -26.20 -6.66 -4.37
C ARG A 275 -25.98 -5.59 -5.42
N GLU A 276 -25.76 -5.93 -6.68
CA GLU A 276 -25.71 -4.94 -7.77
C GLU A 276 -27.11 -4.46 -8.15
N LYS A 277 -28.10 -5.34 -8.16
CA LYS A 277 -29.51 -4.95 -8.44
C LYS A 277 -30.14 -4.06 -7.37
N THR A 278 -29.69 -4.12 -6.11
CA THR A 278 -30.17 -3.25 -5.04
C THR A 278 -29.50 -1.87 -5.01
N ARG A 279 -28.33 -1.70 -5.63
CA ARG A 279 -27.71 -0.36 -5.76
C ARG A 279 -28.32 0.49 -6.87
N ASP A 280 -28.79 -0.13 -7.96
CA ASP A 280 -29.43 0.60 -9.07
C ASP A 280 -30.85 1.09 -8.74
N ILE A 281 -31.54 0.47 -7.77
CA ILE A 281 -32.90 0.87 -7.37
C ILE A 281 -32.88 2.03 -6.36
N SER A 282 -31.79 2.20 -5.58
CA SER A 282 -31.67 3.28 -4.60
C SER A 282 -31.19 4.62 -5.18
N GLN A 283 -30.74 4.65 -6.45
CA GLN A 283 -30.35 5.90 -7.13
C GLN A 283 -31.44 6.52 -8.02
N LYS A 284 -32.59 5.85 -8.18
CA LYS A 284 -33.68 6.36 -9.03
C LYS A 284 -34.88 6.96 -8.29
N SER A 285 -34.85 7.10 -6.98
CA SER A 285 -35.98 7.62 -6.18
C SER A 285 -35.71 8.88 -5.37
N SER A 286 -34.89 9.82 -5.90
CA SER A 286 -34.74 11.15 -5.28
C SER A 286 -34.71 12.27 -6.34
N HIS A 287 -35.80 12.38 -7.09
CA HIS A 287 -36.15 13.63 -7.79
C HIS A 287 -37.67 13.72 -7.87
N VAL A 288 -38.27 14.25 -6.80
CA VAL A 288 -39.58 14.91 -6.86
C VAL A 288 -39.46 16.16 -6.01
N PHE A 289 -39.44 17.31 -6.67
CA PHE A 289 -39.69 18.61 -6.08
C PHE A 289 -41.19 18.77 -5.85
N PRO A 290 -41.64 19.44 -4.81
CA PRO A 290 -42.90 20.15 -4.84
C PRO A 290 -42.69 21.66 -4.92
N GLU A 291 -43.56 22.23 -5.75
CA GLU A 291 -43.70 23.63 -6.08
C GLU A 291 -44.11 24.54 -4.91
N LYS A 292 -43.90 25.80 -5.16
CA LYS A 292 -44.20 27.00 -4.36
C LYS A 292 -45.68 27.13 -4.02
N SER A 293 -45.94 27.65 -2.83
CA SER A 293 -47.11 28.53 -2.60
C SER A 293 -46.73 29.72 -1.73
N HIS A 294 -46.97 30.88 -2.29
CA HIS A 294 -46.99 32.17 -1.64
C HIS A 294 -48.03 32.25 -0.51
N VAL A 295 -47.77 32.98 0.55
CA VAL A 295 -48.65 33.99 1.10
C VAL A 295 -47.89 34.90 2.08
N SER A 296 -48.17 36.15 1.93
CA SER A 296 -47.85 37.48 2.45
C SER A 296 -47.96 37.76 3.96
N HIS A 297 -47.19 38.79 4.36
CA HIS A 297 -47.44 39.86 5.34
C HIS A 297 -47.62 39.46 6.82
N ASP A 298 -46.86 40.05 7.73
CA ASP A 298 -47.10 41.39 8.31
C ASP A 298 -45.98 41.82 9.30
N ASN A 299 -45.90 43.15 9.43
CA ASN A 299 -45.03 43.99 10.25
C ASN A 299 -45.08 43.72 11.76
N SER A 300 -44.01 44.02 12.47
CA SER A 300 -43.90 45.06 13.53
C SER A 300 -42.54 44.98 14.25
N GLU A 301 -41.73 45.97 14.11
CA GLU A 301 -41.23 46.95 15.12
C GLU A 301 -40.99 46.42 16.54
N SER A 302 -39.75 46.54 16.98
CA SER A 302 -39.26 47.45 18.01
C SER A 302 -37.96 46.96 18.62
N ASP A 303 -36.93 47.75 18.51
CA ASP A 303 -36.17 48.54 19.46
C ASP A 303 -35.60 47.87 20.73
N ASN A 304 -34.36 48.22 20.89
CA ASN A 304 -33.51 48.56 22.05
C ASN A 304 -32.36 47.61 22.30
N LEU A 305 -31.14 48.11 22.06
CA LEU A 305 -30.27 49.00 22.86
C LEU A 305 -29.52 48.30 24.02
N ILE A 306 -28.17 48.39 23.90
CA ILE A 306 -27.15 48.78 24.89
C ILE A 306 -26.44 47.67 25.70
N ASP A 307 -25.09 47.71 25.56
CA ASP A 307 -23.95 47.65 26.50
C ASP A 307 -23.74 46.34 27.33
N GLU A 308 -22.60 45.75 27.22
CA GLU A 308 -21.25 46.05 27.71
C GLU A 308 -20.19 45.19 27.01
#